data_85af8ab59fbbaeae9466900f98c377ea
#
_entry.id   85af8ab59fbbaeae9466900f98c377ea
#
_cell.length_a   1.000
_cell.length_b   1.000
_cell.length_c   1.000
_cell.angle_alpha   90.00
_cell.angle_beta   90.00
_cell.angle_gamma   90.00
#
_symmetry.space_group_name_H-M   'P 1'
#
loop_
_entity.id
_entity.type
_entity.pdbx_description
1 polymer ?
#
loop_
_entity_poly.entity_id
_entity_poly.type
_entity_poly.pdbx_seq_one_letter_code
_entity_poly.pdbx_strand_id
1 'polypeptide(L)'
;MVETIVVLFFFIICFFLAFQFADDLRAKLLCEYAAGRCARAATIGLNDFMVDKTARIATMAAAGPCRTRDDAGRDVGHRSWISRAPDYLECVYEEQARQILDFDYWRDGRTLARAVLAGSKVEATVVQVRPQVFSLPRFLAGDPEKPGDARITGTSTIEAHYPDWLQ
;
A
#
# COMPACT_ATOMS: atom_id res chain seq x y z
N MET A 1 -18.26 -30.28 28.61
CA MET A 1 -17.24 -30.36 27.54
C MET A 1 -17.67 -29.66 26.24
N VAL A 2 -18.91 -29.87 25.75
CA VAL A 2 -19.37 -29.19 24.50
C VAL A 2 -19.44 -27.68 24.67
N GLU A 3 -19.85 -27.14 25.79
CA GLU A 3 -19.91 -25.72 26.10
C GLU A 3 -18.52 -25.07 26.01
N THR A 4 -17.48 -25.71 26.52
CA THR A 4 -16.11 -25.20 26.49
C THR A 4 -15.58 -25.10 25.05
N ILE A 5 -15.94 -26.06 24.20
CA ILE A 5 -15.55 -26.07 22.79
C ILE A 5 -16.21 -24.91 22.04
N VAL A 6 -17.49 -24.67 22.26
CA VAL A 6 -18.26 -23.58 21.64
C VAL A 6 -17.70 -22.21 22.06
N VAL A 7 -17.41 -22.04 23.35
CA VAL A 7 -16.84 -20.80 23.89
C VAL A 7 -15.44 -20.57 23.30
N LEU A 8 -14.60 -21.62 23.25
CA LEU A 8 -13.26 -21.52 22.68
C LEU A 8 -13.31 -21.14 21.19
N PHE A 9 -14.22 -21.74 20.43
CA PHE A 9 -14.39 -21.42 19.00
C PHE A 9 -14.78 -19.95 18.79
N PHE A 10 -15.71 -19.44 19.62
CA PHE A 10 -16.10 -18.03 19.57
C PHE A 10 -14.92 -17.10 19.88
N PHE A 11 -14.11 -17.41 20.90
CA PHE A 11 -12.91 -16.61 21.21
C PHE A 11 -11.88 -16.61 20.07
N ILE A 12 -11.68 -17.75 19.41
CA ILE A 12 -10.78 -17.86 18.27
C ILE A 12 -11.26 -16.96 17.12
N ILE A 13 -12.56 -16.98 16.80
CA ILE A 13 -13.11 -16.10 15.76
C ILE A 13 -12.93 -14.63 16.14
N CYS A 14 -13.27 -14.23 17.36
CA CYS A 14 -13.10 -12.85 17.84
C CYS A 14 -11.62 -12.42 17.76
N PHE A 15 -10.68 -13.30 18.11
CA PHE A 15 -9.25 -13.01 18.03
C PHE A 15 -8.80 -12.75 16.59
N PHE A 16 -9.19 -13.59 15.63
CA PHE A 16 -8.86 -13.40 14.23
C PHE A 16 -9.49 -12.14 13.63
N LEU A 17 -10.73 -11.82 14.01
CA LEU A 17 -11.38 -10.57 13.58
C LEU A 17 -10.65 -9.34 14.13
N ALA A 18 -10.25 -9.36 15.40
CA ALA A 18 -9.49 -8.27 16.00
C ALA A 18 -8.12 -8.10 15.32
N PHE A 19 -7.44 -9.21 15.01
CA PHE A 19 -6.16 -9.18 14.30
C PHE A 19 -6.30 -8.60 12.88
N GLN A 20 -7.32 -9.03 12.13
CA GLN A 20 -7.58 -8.50 10.80
C GLN A 20 -7.90 -7.00 10.85
N PHE A 21 -8.74 -6.58 11.80
CA PHE A 21 -9.06 -5.16 11.97
C PHE A 21 -7.81 -4.32 12.28
N ALA A 22 -6.92 -4.82 13.14
CA ALA A 22 -5.66 -4.13 13.46
C ALA A 22 -4.74 -4.00 12.23
N ASP A 23 -4.68 -5.04 11.38
CA ASP A 23 -3.89 -5.00 10.15
C ASP A 23 -4.48 -4.04 9.10
N ASP A 24 -5.80 -4.00 8.95
CA ASP A 24 -6.49 -3.04 8.08
C ASP A 24 -6.30 -1.59 8.56
N LEU A 25 -6.37 -1.36 9.87
CA LEU A 25 -6.11 -0.03 10.45
C LEU A 25 -4.67 0.42 10.20
N ARG A 26 -3.70 -0.49 10.40
CA ARG A 26 -2.29 -0.23 10.08
C ARG A 26 -2.11 0.14 8.60
N ALA A 27 -2.73 -0.61 7.70
CA ALA A 27 -2.65 -0.32 6.27
C ALA A 27 -3.30 1.04 5.93
N LYS A 28 -4.41 1.39 6.59
CA LYS A 28 -5.06 2.70 6.43
C LYS A 28 -4.13 3.84 6.81
N LEU A 29 -3.47 3.77 7.96
CA LEU A 29 -2.51 4.77 8.41
C LEU A 29 -1.31 4.90 7.45
N LEU A 30 -0.81 3.78 6.92
CA LEU A 30 0.27 3.79 5.93
C LEU A 30 -0.18 4.41 4.60
N CYS A 31 -1.40 4.17 4.14
CA CYS A 31 -1.94 4.80 2.93
C CYS A 31 -2.11 6.31 3.11
N GLU A 32 -2.55 6.78 4.28
CA GLU A 32 -2.66 8.22 4.58
C GLU A 32 -1.27 8.88 4.64
N TYR A 33 -0.31 8.23 5.28
CA TYR A 33 1.08 8.70 5.29
C TYR A 33 1.66 8.74 3.87
N ALA A 34 1.42 7.71 3.06
CA ALA A 34 1.86 7.64 1.68
C ALA A 34 1.23 8.75 0.84
N ALA A 35 -0.06 9.04 1.00
CA ALA A 35 -0.73 10.13 0.31
C ALA A 35 -0.09 11.49 0.63
N GLY A 36 0.26 11.74 1.90
CA GLY A 36 0.99 12.95 2.30
C GLY A 36 2.38 13.05 1.64
N ARG A 37 3.10 11.93 1.52
CA ARG A 37 4.39 11.88 0.81
C ARG A 37 4.23 12.12 -0.69
N CYS A 38 3.22 11.52 -1.31
CA CYS A 38 2.92 11.72 -2.73
C CYS A 38 2.52 13.16 -3.04
N ALA A 39 1.70 13.79 -2.19
CA ALA A 39 1.34 15.19 -2.37
C ALA A 39 2.58 16.11 -2.33
N ARG A 40 3.52 15.88 -1.40
CA ARG A 40 4.80 16.62 -1.36
C ARG A 40 5.67 16.34 -2.59
N ALA A 41 5.76 15.09 -3.04
CA ALA A 41 6.51 14.72 -4.24
C ALA A 41 5.95 15.44 -5.49
N ALA A 42 4.64 15.52 -5.61
CA ALA A 42 3.96 16.22 -6.69
C ALA A 42 4.13 17.75 -6.62
N THR A 43 4.15 18.36 -5.42
CA THR A 43 4.41 19.80 -5.27
C THR A 43 5.83 20.20 -5.68
N ILE A 44 6.80 19.28 -5.62
CA ILE A 44 8.19 19.48 -6.10
C ILE A 44 8.28 19.27 -7.62
N GLY A 45 7.21 18.77 -8.26
CA GLY A 45 7.20 18.54 -9.72
C GLY A 45 7.82 17.20 -10.13
N LEU A 46 7.86 16.20 -9.25
CA LEU A 46 8.31 14.86 -9.62
C LEU A 46 7.32 14.22 -10.61
N ASN A 47 7.84 13.39 -11.51
CA ASN A 47 7.03 12.67 -12.48
C ASN A 47 6.14 11.60 -11.82
N ASP A 48 5.12 11.13 -12.55
CA ASP A 48 4.14 10.18 -12.04
C ASP A 48 4.76 8.88 -11.52
N PHE A 49 5.81 8.38 -12.18
CA PHE A 49 6.56 7.22 -11.73
C PHE A 49 7.20 7.44 -10.35
N MET A 50 7.80 8.60 -10.12
CA MET A 50 8.43 8.93 -8.84
C MET A 50 7.40 9.13 -7.73
N VAL A 51 6.21 9.65 -8.06
CA VAL A 51 5.08 9.75 -7.14
C VAL A 51 4.59 8.34 -6.75
N ASP A 52 4.38 7.45 -7.74
CA ASP A 52 3.97 6.06 -7.49
C ASP A 52 5.05 5.30 -6.69
N LYS A 53 6.32 5.46 -7.03
CA LYS A 53 7.46 4.90 -6.28
C LYS A 53 7.46 5.37 -4.82
N THR A 54 7.18 6.65 -4.57
CA THR A 54 7.07 7.20 -3.21
C THR A 54 5.94 6.54 -2.43
N ALA A 55 4.78 6.29 -3.07
CA ALA A 55 3.68 5.57 -2.45
C ALA A 55 4.06 4.13 -2.10
N ARG A 56 4.70 3.42 -3.03
CA ARG A 56 5.15 2.03 -2.84
C ARG A 56 6.13 1.93 -1.67
N ILE A 57 7.11 2.82 -1.60
CA ILE A 57 8.07 2.86 -0.49
C ILE A 57 7.36 3.12 0.84
N ALA A 58 6.44 4.08 0.88
CA ALA A 58 5.72 4.43 2.10
C ALA A 58 4.78 3.31 2.59
N THR A 59 4.22 2.51 1.67
CA THR A 59 3.35 1.37 1.97
C THR A 59 4.07 0.03 2.06
N MET A 60 5.40 0.00 1.94
CA MET A 60 6.20 -1.23 1.90
C MET A 60 5.94 -2.17 3.09
N ALA A 61 5.76 -1.62 4.29
CA ALA A 61 5.47 -2.41 5.49
C ALA A 61 4.12 -3.14 5.46
N ALA A 62 3.23 -2.77 4.53
CA ALA A 62 1.93 -3.39 4.31
C ALA A 62 1.80 -3.97 2.88
N ALA A 63 2.90 -4.10 2.14
CA ALA A 63 2.91 -4.51 0.73
C ALA A 63 2.76 -6.03 0.50
N GLY A 64 2.64 -6.80 1.57
CA GLY A 64 2.56 -8.25 1.50
C GLY A 64 3.92 -8.95 1.33
N PRO A 65 3.94 -10.22 0.92
CA PRO A 65 5.18 -10.96 0.73
C PRO A 65 5.99 -10.40 -0.44
N CYS A 66 7.32 -10.40 -0.29
CA CYS A 66 8.24 -10.04 -1.36
C CYS A 66 8.24 -11.16 -2.42
N ARG A 67 8.09 -10.77 -3.68
CA ARG A 67 8.03 -11.67 -4.85
C ARG A 67 9.29 -11.64 -5.69
N THR A 68 10.25 -10.80 -5.35
CA THR A 68 11.51 -10.73 -6.10
C THR A 68 12.28 -12.04 -5.94
N ARG A 69 12.77 -12.58 -7.03
CA ARG A 69 13.62 -13.78 -7.06
C ARG A 69 15.08 -13.39 -7.02
N ASP A 70 15.91 -14.20 -6.40
CA ASP A 70 17.36 -14.10 -6.52
C ASP A 70 17.82 -14.53 -7.92
N ASP A 71 19.11 -14.33 -8.23
CA ASP A 71 19.70 -14.72 -9.51
C ASP A 71 19.65 -16.25 -9.72
N ALA A 72 19.41 -17.02 -8.66
CA ALA A 72 19.21 -18.47 -8.69
C ALA A 72 17.72 -18.87 -8.83
N GLY A 73 16.80 -17.90 -9.02
CA GLY A 73 15.37 -18.13 -9.17
C GLY A 73 14.62 -18.50 -7.89
N ARG A 74 15.25 -18.36 -6.72
CA ARG A 74 14.62 -18.60 -5.42
C ARG A 74 13.91 -17.33 -4.93
N ASP A 75 12.77 -17.52 -4.26
CA ASP A 75 12.10 -16.40 -3.62
C ASP A 75 13.03 -15.77 -2.58
N VAL A 76 13.30 -14.49 -2.78
CA VAL A 76 14.11 -13.70 -1.87
C VAL A 76 13.34 -13.54 -0.57
N GLY A 77 13.73 -14.29 0.45
CA GLY A 77 13.07 -14.26 1.76
C GLY A 77 13.05 -12.87 2.37
N HIS A 78 12.14 -12.66 3.30
CA HIS A 78 11.80 -11.35 3.91
C HIS A 78 13.00 -10.52 4.42
N ARG A 79 14.16 -11.14 4.68
CA ARG A 79 15.37 -10.43 5.15
C ARG A 79 16.24 -9.86 4.02
N SER A 80 16.15 -10.35 2.82
CA SER A 80 17.05 -9.93 1.73
C SER A 80 16.54 -8.72 0.95
N TRP A 81 15.28 -8.29 1.15
CA TRP A 81 14.80 -7.04 0.56
C TRP A 81 15.54 -5.80 1.12
N ILE A 82 16.02 -5.86 2.38
CA ILE A 82 16.76 -4.76 3.02
C ILE A 82 18.04 -4.43 2.25
N SER A 83 18.75 -5.44 1.74
CA SER A 83 19.96 -5.22 0.95
C SER A 83 19.70 -4.62 -0.43
N ARG A 84 18.51 -4.83 -0.99
CA ARG A 84 18.10 -4.32 -2.31
C ARG A 84 17.36 -2.96 -2.25
N ALA A 85 16.97 -2.54 -1.06
CA ALA A 85 16.26 -1.28 -0.87
C ALA A 85 17.06 -0.05 -1.36
N PRO A 86 18.36 0.07 -1.13
CA PRO A 86 19.16 1.16 -1.69
C PRO A 86 19.10 1.21 -3.22
N ASP A 87 19.32 0.08 -3.89
CA ASP A 87 19.31 -0.02 -5.36
C ASP A 87 17.92 0.34 -5.92
N TYR A 88 16.86 -0.10 -5.23
CA TYR A 88 15.48 0.30 -5.57
C TYR A 88 15.28 1.80 -5.43
N LEU A 89 15.81 2.43 -4.39
CA LEU A 89 15.68 3.88 -4.16
C LEU A 89 16.40 4.69 -5.24
N GLU A 90 17.55 4.24 -5.71
CA GLU A 90 18.36 4.92 -6.74
C GLU A 90 17.80 4.72 -8.15
N CYS A 91 17.03 3.66 -8.39
CA CYS A 91 16.50 3.33 -9.70
C CYS A 91 15.51 4.40 -10.21
N VAL A 92 15.73 4.88 -11.44
CA VAL A 92 14.91 5.92 -12.08
C VAL A 92 13.86 5.33 -13.04
N TYR A 93 14.03 4.08 -13.48
CA TYR A 93 13.16 3.45 -14.47
C TYR A 93 12.24 2.41 -13.83
N GLU A 94 10.95 2.46 -14.19
CA GLU A 94 9.92 1.59 -13.61
C GLU A 94 10.19 0.10 -13.81
N GLU A 95 10.58 -0.30 -15.03
CA GLU A 95 10.84 -1.70 -15.35
C GLU A 95 12.01 -2.29 -14.55
N GLN A 96 13.09 -1.51 -14.39
CA GLN A 96 14.23 -1.92 -13.58
C GLN A 96 13.87 -1.98 -12.10
N ALA A 97 13.10 -1.01 -11.61
CA ALA A 97 12.67 -0.97 -10.22
C ALA A 97 11.88 -2.24 -9.83
N ARG A 98 10.99 -2.71 -10.71
CA ARG A 98 10.22 -3.95 -10.50
C ARG A 98 11.10 -5.21 -10.46
N GLN A 99 12.22 -5.22 -11.17
CA GLN A 99 13.19 -6.33 -11.13
C GLN A 99 14.00 -6.34 -9.84
N ILE A 100 14.30 -5.16 -9.29
CA ILE A 100 15.06 -5.03 -8.04
C ILE A 100 14.21 -5.44 -6.84
N LEU A 101 12.98 -4.92 -6.75
CA LEU A 101 12.09 -5.13 -5.62
C LEU A 101 10.63 -5.12 -6.05
N ASP A 102 9.91 -6.19 -5.76
CA ASP A 102 8.49 -6.33 -6.06
C ASP A 102 7.75 -7.03 -4.92
N PHE A 103 6.56 -6.56 -4.58
CA PHE A 103 5.71 -7.10 -3.55
C PHE A 103 4.33 -7.49 -4.12
N ASP A 104 3.66 -8.41 -3.45
CA ASP A 104 2.37 -8.94 -3.91
C ASP A 104 1.31 -7.86 -4.15
N TYR A 105 1.26 -6.86 -3.25
CA TYR A 105 0.27 -5.79 -3.35
C TYR A 105 0.72 -4.60 -4.21
N TRP A 106 1.86 -4.69 -4.87
CA TRP A 106 2.29 -3.71 -5.87
C TRP A 106 1.89 -4.08 -7.30
N ARG A 107 1.54 -5.35 -7.52
CA ARG A 107 1.16 -5.90 -8.82
C ARG A 107 -0.30 -5.62 -9.15
N ASP A 108 -0.62 -5.74 -10.42
CA ASP A 108 -1.99 -5.70 -10.96
C ASP A 108 -2.78 -4.44 -10.57
N GLY A 109 -2.08 -3.32 -10.34
CA GLY A 109 -2.72 -2.08 -9.91
C GLY A 109 -3.30 -2.13 -8.48
N ARG A 110 -2.87 -3.08 -7.65
CA ARG A 110 -3.34 -3.20 -6.26
C ARG A 110 -2.89 -2.04 -5.38
N THR A 111 -1.74 -1.44 -5.66
CA THR A 111 -1.33 -0.16 -5.06
C THR A 111 -1.26 0.88 -6.16
N LEU A 112 -2.11 1.89 -6.08
CA LEU A 112 -2.20 2.99 -7.01
C LEU A 112 -2.02 4.30 -6.27
N ALA A 113 -1.12 5.15 -6.76
CA ALA A 113 -0.97 6.52 -6.30
C ALA A 113 -1.37 7.47 -7.42
N ARG A 114 -2.16 8.46 -7.08
CA ARG A 114 -2.53 9.54 -8.00
C ARG A 114 -2.40 10.86 -7.29
N ALA A 115 -1.67 11.79 -7.87
CA ALA A 115 -1.62 13.16 -7.42
C ALA A 115 -2.18 14.07 -8.52
N VAL A 116 -3.07 14.97 -8.17
CA VAL A 116 -3.72 15.89 -9.10
C VAL A 116 -3.58 17.30 -8.58
N LEU A 117 -3.14 18.21 -9.43
CA LEU A 117 -3.12 19.64 -9.13
C LEU A 117 -4.55 20.21 -9.33
N ALA A 118 -5.17 20.65 -8.26
CA ALA A 118 -6.49 21.26 -8.24
C ALA A 118 -6.37 22.74 -7.82
N GLY A 119 -6.15 23.64 -8.80
CA GLY A 119 -5.89 25.06 -8.53
C GLY A 119 -4.56 25.27 -7.79
N SER A 120 -4.62 25.86 -6.59
CA SER A 120 -3.45 26.07 -5.71
C SER A 120 -3.18 24.90 -4.76
N LYS A 121 -3.87 23.76 -4.91
CA LYS A 121 -3.73 22.61 -4.03
C LYS A 121 -3.37 21.37 -4.82
N VAL A 122 -2.54 20.53 -4.22
CA VAL A 122 -2.24 19.17 -4.73
C VAL A 122 -3.01 18.20 -3.86
N GLU A 123 -3.88 17.43 -4.50
CA GLU A 123 -4.60 16.33 -3.88
C GLU A 123 -3.94 15.02 -4.28
N ALA A 124 -3.49 14.25 -3.31
CA ALA A 124 -2.95 12.92 -3.54
C ALA A 124 -3.85 11.86 -2.91
N THR A 125 -4.09 10.82 -3.68
CA THR A 125 -4.85 9.64 -3.25
C THR A 125 -3.99 8.42 -3.45
N VAL A 126 -3.85 7.62 -2.40
CA VAL A 126 -3.20 6.31 -2.46
C VAL A 126 -4.23 5.24 -2.12
N VAL A 127 -4.36 4.27 -3.00
CA VAL A 127 -5.29 3.14 -2.86
C VAL A 127 -4.50 1.86 -2.79
N GLN A 128 -4.79 1.02 -1.82
CA GLN A 128 -4.24 -0.33 -1.72
C GLN A 128 -5.38 -1.34 -1.66
N VAL A 129 -5.32 -2.36 -2.53
CA VAL A 129 -6.26 -3.49 -2.56
C VAL A 129 -5.60 -4.68 -1.87
N ARG A 130 -6.25 -5.22 -0.84
CA ARG A 130 -5.72 -6.29 0.00
C ARG A 130 -6.70 -7.46 0.09
N PRO A 131 -6.23 -8.71 0.02
CA PRO A 131 -7.07 -9.87 0.25
C PRO A 131 -7.48 -9.91 1.73
N GLN A 132 -8.76 -10.17 1.98
CA GLN A 132 -9.28 -10.39 3.32
C GLN A 132 -9.26 -11.87 3.64
N VAL A 133 -8.67 -12.24 4.77
CA VAL A 133 -8.64 -13.64 5.26
C VAL A 133 -10.02 -14.08 5.73
N PHE A 134 -10.77 -13.16 6.35
CA PHE A 134 -12.17 -13.35 6.72
C PHE A 134 -13.00 -12.33 5.93
N SER A 135 -13.71 -12.79 4.91
CA SER A 135 -14.74 -11.99 4.27
C SER A 135 -15.92 -11.87 5.22
N LEU A 136 -15.94 -10.83 6.04
CA LEU A 136 -17.17 -10.36 6.66
C LEU A 136 -18.24 -10.20 5.58
N PRO A 137 -19.54 -10.40 5.91
CA PRO A 137 -20.60 -10.34 4.91
C PRO A 137 -20.44 -9.14 3.98
N ARG A 138 -20.57 -9.36 2.68
CA ARG A 138 -20.33 -8.44 1.56
C ARG A 138 -20.80 -7.00 1.75
N PHE A 139 -21.75 -6.77 2.65
CA PHE A 139 -22.33 -5.46 2.90
C PHE A 139 -21.50 -4.56 3.83
N LEU A 140 -20.42 -5.09 4.45
CA LEU A 140 -19.63 -4.33 5.41
C LEU A 140 -18.29 -3.84 4.90
N ALA A 141 -17.65 -4.47 3.95
CA ALA A 141 -16.25 -4.13 3.61
C ALA A 141 -15.73 -4.52 2.20
N GLY A 142 -16.54 -5.03 1.29
CA GLY A 142 -16.04 -5.56 0.01
C GLY A 142 -16.25 -4.64 -1.19
N ASP A 143 -15.25 -4.54 -2.06
CA ASP A 143 -15.43 -4.05 -3.42
C ASP A 143 -16.30 -5.08 -4.18
N PRO A 144 -17.42 -4.68 -4.79
CA PRO A 144 -18.33 -5.59 -5.49
C PRO A 144 -17.68 -6.31 -6.70
N GLU A 145 -16.59 -5.78 -7.24
CA GLU A 145 -15.91 -6.36 -8.40
C GLU A 145 -15.05 -7.57 -8.08
N LYS A 146 -14.49 -7.66 -6.86
CA LYS A 146 -13.66 -8.80 -6.44
C LYS A 146 -14.06 -9.22 -5.02
N PRO A 147 -14.93 -10.22 -4.88
CA PRO A 147 -15.32 -10.72 -3.57
C PRO A 147 -14.10 -11.26 -2.82
N GLY A 148 -13.80 -10.68 -1.66
CA GLY A 148 -12.66 -11.07 -0.82
C GLY A 148 -11.51 -10.07 -0.78
N ASP A 149 -11.56 -8.98 -1.55
CA ASP A 149 -10.57 -7.91 -1.50
C ASP A 149 -11.13 -6.68 -0.76
N ALA A 150 -10.35 -6.11 0.14
CA ALA A 150 -10.64 -4.82 0.78
C ALA A 150 -9.86 -3.70 0.08
N ARG A 151 -10.55 -2.61 -0.21
CA ARG A 151 -9.95 -1.40 -0.77
C ARG A 151 -9.71 -0.39 0.34
N ILE A 152 -8.44 -0.10 0.61
CA ILE A 152 -8.01 0.87 1.61
C ILE A 152 -7.52 2.12 0.88
N THR A 153 -8.08 3.29 1.22
CA THR A 153 -7.76 4.56 0.56
C THR A 153 -7.23 5.55 1.57
N GLY A 154 -6.08 6.14 1.29
CA GLY A 154 -5.52 7.29 1.99
C GLY A 154 -5.58 8.53 1.10
N THR A 155 -5.93 9.68 1.66
CA THR A 155 -6.01 10.95 0.95
C THR A 155 -5.25 12.03 1.70
N SER A 156 -4.62 12.95 0.96
CA SER A 156 -3.93 14.11 1.53
C SER A 156 -4.01 15.28 0.58
N THR A 157 -4.16 16.46 1.13
CA THR A 157 -4.22 17.73 0.38
C THR A 157 -3.14 18.67 0.92
N ILE A 158 -2.30 19.21 0.03
CA ILE A 158 -1.24 20.17 0.37
C ILE A 158 -1.39 21.40 -0.52
N GLU A 159 -1.22 22.59 0.03
CA GLU A 159 -1.17 23.81 -0.75
C GLU A 159 0.11 23.85 -1.59
N ALA A 160 -0.05 24.08 -2.90
CA ALA A 160 1.06 24.22 -3.83
C ALA A 160 1.44 25.70 -3.91
N HIS A 161 2.57 26.08 -3.33
CA HIS A 161 3.14 27.43 -3.46
C HIS A 161 3.92 27.62 -4.78
N TYR A 162 3.69 26.76 -5.75
CA TYR A 162 4.42 26.69 -7.00
C TYR A 162 4.29 27.92 -7.94
N PRO A 163 3.17 28.68 -7.93
CA PRO A 163 3.02 29.80 -8.86
C PRO A 163 3.91 31.00 -8.57
N ASP A 164 4.35 31.16 -7.31
CA ASP A 164 4.99 32.42 -6.86
C ASP A 164 6.51 32.47 -7.05
N TRP A 165 7.16 31.34 -7.38
CA TRP A 165 8.63 31.29 -7.51
C TRP A 165 9.14 31.34 -8.95
N LEU A 166 8.24 31.33 -9.95
CA LEU A 166 8.58 31.37 -11.37
C LEU A 166 8.17 32.70 -12.04
N GLN A 167 7.75 33.69 -11.28
CA GLN A 167 7.61 35.09 -11.68
C GLN A 167 8.85 35.86 -11.24
#